data_a201806efd9c90fe5a5b21beb112d197
#
_entry.id   a201806efd9c90fe5a5b21beb112d197
#
_cell.length_a   1.000
_cell.length_b   1.000
_cell.length_c   1.000
_cell.angle_alpha   90.00
_cell.angle_beta   90.00
_cell.angle_gamma   90.00
#
_symmetry.space_group_name_H-M   'P 1'
#
loop_
_entity.id
_entity.type
_entity.pdbx_description
1 polymer ?
#
loop_
_entity_poly.entity_id
_entity_poly.type
_entity_poly.pdbx_seq_one_letter_code
_entity_poly.pdbx_strand_id
1 'polypeptide(L)'
;MVDALIFIEALFLAVLALFTFAFVISSIWEGEKRAATIGGVTFCILLGGEIGLFALKTVGFFQSMPGLLILLVGLVFPVVALLLLIRTGQNPRALQGTKGYIVGEVKRFDEREQVFARNRSLPPGSEQYRMFYSEHPQWEEHDAKRRERGGPLGVPGAIDKPHEGPNVAALFASFSIPPYLGSSHIVQPEAHPHFHEEKISLSPEEATSRVKGFALHLGADLVGIAEINPLWVYSRRGEIFWDNWEDWGSEIEVSHPYAIVFAMEMSKDMVWTAPHTASVVESGFVYAKGAFIATELASFIANLGYFATANHLRHYDVLLVPMAADAGLGELGRLGYLMTKEFGPRIRLGCVTTDLPLIPDPPVDIGVEDFCRVCKKCAHCCP
;
A
#
# COMPACT_ATOMS: atom_id res chain seq x y z
N MET A 1 -24.57 -38.16 28.19
CA MET A 1 -24.89 -37.03 27.27
C MET A 1 -24.39 -35.70 27.83
N VAL A 2 -24.82 -35.30 29.05
CA VAL A 2 -24.39 -34.02 29.67
C VAL A 2 -22.88 -33.95 29.83
N ASP A 3 -22.20 -35.00 30.32
CA ASP A 3 -20.72 -35.01 30.43
C ASP A 3 -20.00 -34.84 29.10
N ALA A 4 -20.54 -35.41 28.01
CA ALA A 4 -19.97 -35.21 26.65
C ALA A 4 -20.13 -33.77 26.19
N LEU A 5 -21.25 -33.11 26.47
CA LEU A 5 -21.46 -31.70 26.13
C LEU A 5 -20.51 -30.78 26.91
N ILE A 6 -20.36 -31.05 28.24
CA ILE A 6 -19.41 -30.32 29.08
C ILE A 6 -17.97 -30.49 28.57
N PHE A 7 -17.59 -31.69 28.16
CA PHE A 7 -16.27 -31.94 27.59
C PHE A 7 -16.05 -31.17 26.30
N ILE A 8 -17.03 -31.13 25.39
CA ILE A 8 -16.97 -30.39 24.15
C ILE A 8 -16.82 -28.88 24.43
N GLU A 9 -17.59 -28.33 25.37
CA GLU A 9 -17.51 -26.91 25.74
C GLU A 9 -16.15 -26.56 26.38
N ALA A 10 -15.66 -27.43 27.30
CA ALA A 10 -14.35 -27.25 27.91
C ALA A 10 -13.23 -27.28 26.85
N LEU A 11 -13.26 -28.25 25.92
CA LEU A 11 -12.29 -28.33 24.83
C LEU A 11 -12.32 -27.07 23.95
N PHE A 12 -13.52 -26.57 23.65
CA PHE A 12 -13.68 -25.35 22.84
C PHE A 12 -13.13 -24.12 23.58
N LEU A 13 -13.43 -23.93 24.87
CA LEU A 13 -12.88 -22.84 25.67
C LEU A 13 -11.36 -22.94 25.80
N ALA A 14 -10.80 -24.13 25.99
CA ALA A 14 -9.37 -24.35 26.03
C ALA A 14 -8.67 -23.95 24.71
N VAL A 15 -9.24 -24.34 23.56
CA VAL A 15 -8.71 -23.96 22.24
C VAL A 15 -8.74 -22.44 22.03
N LEU A 16 -9.86 -21.79 22.40
CA LEU A 16 -9.95 -20.32 22.32
C LEU A 16 -8.98 -19.63 23.27
N ALA A 17 -8.78 -20.16 24.47
CA ALA A 17 -7.81 -19.62 25.42
C ALA A 17 -6.38 -19.74 24.90
N LEU A 18 -6.01 -20.89 24.33
CA LEU A 18 -4.70 -21.06 23.69
C LEU A 18 -4.48 -20.09 22.52
N PHE A 19 -5.47 -19.94 21.65
CA PHE A 19 -5.42 -18.98 20.55
C PHE A 19 -5.27 -17.54 21.07
N THR A 20 -6.07 -17.17 22.07
CA THR A 20 -6.01 -15.82 22.66
C THR A 20 -4.67 -15.57 23.36
N PHE A 21 -4.12 -16.59 24.02
CA PHE A 21 -2.79 -16.50 24.62
C PHE A 21 -1.68 -16.28 23.57
N ALA A 22 -1.70 -17.03 22.47
CA ALA A 22 -0.78 -16.84 21.36
C ALA A 22 -0.91 -15.44 20.75
N PHE A 23 -2.15 -14.94 20.61
CA PHE A 23 -2.43 -13.57 20.13
C PHE A 23 -1.84 -12.52 21.09
N VAL A 24 -1.94 -12.72 22.41
CA VAL A 24 -1.35 -11.80 23.41
C VAL A 24 0.17 -11.76 23.26
N ILE A 25 0.82 -12.91 23.10
CA ILE A 25 2.28 -12.99 22.92
C ILE A 25 2.69 -12.24 21.64
N SER A 26 2.03 -12.50 20.52
CA SER A 26 2.27 -11.82 19.25
C SER A 26 2.10 -10.30 19.40
N SER A 27 0.99 -9.87 20.02
CA SER A 27 0.72 -8.45 20.26
C SER A 27 1.78 -7.76 21.13
N ILE A 28 2.34 -8.47 22.12
CA ILE A 28 3.44 -7.97 22.96
C ILE A 28 4.71 -7.80 22.10
N TRP A 29 5.05 -8.80 21.28
CA TRP A 29 6.22 -8.75 20.40
C TRP A 29 6.11 -7.64 19.36
N GLU A 30 4.91 -7.39 18.86
CA GLU A 30 4.64 -6.30 17.92
C GLU A 30 4.51 -4.92 18.58
N GLY A 31 4.59 -4.85 19.91
CA GLY A 31 4.45 -3.59 20.66
C GLY A 31 3.02 -3.03 20.71
N GLU A 32 2.01 -3.83 20.34
CA GLU A 32 0.59 -3.45 20.26
C GLU A 32 -0.07 -3.52 21.64
N LYS A 33 0.25 -2.57 22.53
CA LYS A 33 -0.20 -2.57 23.93
C LYS A 33 -1.71 -2.71 24.11
N ARG A 34 -2.52 -2.06 23.25
CA ARG A 34 -3.98 -2.13 23.34
C ARG A 34 -4.49 -3.51 22.98
N ALA A 35 -3.97 -4.14 21.93
CA ALA A 35 -4.34 -5.48 21.52
C ALA A 35 -3.93 -6.50 22.57
N ALA A 36 -2.72 -6.40 23.11
CA ALA A 36 -2.22 -7.24 24.21
C ALA A 36 -3.10 -7.13 25.47
N THR A 37 -3.50 -5.91 25.85
CA THR A 37 -4.38 -5.71 27.03
C THR A 37 -5.76 -6.34 26.81
N ILE A 38 -6.40 -6.07 25.65
CA ILE A 38 -7.72 -6.64 25.34
C ILE A 38 -7.64 -8.17 25.27
N GLY A 39 -6.62 -8.70 24.58
CA GLY A 39 -6.38 -10.15 24.51
C GLY A 39 -6.16 -10.77 25.90
N GLY A 40 -5.38 -10.12 26.76
CA GLY A 40 -5.15 -10.57 28.14
C GLY A 40 -6.42 -10.64 28.97
N VAL A 41 -7.26 -9.61 28.90
CA VAL A 41 -8.57 -9.60 29.55
C VAL A 41 -9.47 -10.74 29.03
N THR A 42 -9.52 -10.90 27.70
CA THR A 42 -10.29 -11.96 27.05
C THR A 42 -9.80 -13.35 27.49
N PHE A 43 -8.48 -13.56 27.54
CA PHE A 43 -7.88 -14.79 28.03
C PHE A 43 -8.28 -15.10 29.49
N CYS A 44 -8.24 -14.12 30.38
CA CYS A 44 -8.67 -14.28 31.77
C CYS A 44 -10.16 -14.62 31.88
N ILE A 45 -11.01 -14.03 31.05
CA ILE A 45 -12.45 -14.33 30.99
C ILE A 45 -12.66 -15.78 30.55
N LEU A 46 -11.96 -16.27 29.53
CA LEU A 46 -12.05 -17.63 29.03
C LEU A 46 -11.62 -18.67 30.11
N LEU A 47 -10.48 -18.40 30.76
CA LEU A 47 -10.05 -19.25 31.90
C LEU A 47 -11.03 -19.25 33.05
N GLY A 48 -11.58 -18.09 33.40
CA GLY A 48 -12.63 -17.98 34.43
C GLY A 48 -13.88 -18.77 34.05
N GLY A 49 -14.26 -18.72 32.78
CA GLY A 49 -15.37 -19.52 32.23
C GLY A 49 -15.12 -21.03 32.33
N GLU A 50 -13.90 -21.48 32.01
CA GLU A 50 -13.51 -22.89 32.12
C GLU A 50 -13.53 -23.38 33.56
N ILE A 51 -12.96 -22.62 34.49
CA ILE A 51 -12.98 -22.91 35.92
C ILE A 51 -14.44 -22.95 36.42
N GLY A 52 -15.27 -21.99 36.00
CA GLY A 52 -16.70 -21.94 36.34
C GLY A 52 -17.48 -23.18 35.83
N LEU A 53 -17.19 -23.61 34.59
CA LEU A 53 -17.77 -24.80 33.99
C LEU A 53 -17.49 -26.05 34.85
N PHE A 54 -16.25 -26.25 35.26
CA PHE A 54 -15.87 -27.37 36.12
C PHE A 54 -16.46 -27.25 37.51
N ALA A 55 -16.49 -26.08 38.13
CA ALA A 55 -17.11 -25.86 39.45
C ALA A 55 -18.63 -26.15 39.41
N LEU A 56 -19.34 -25.69 38.39
CA LEU A 56 -20.76 -25.96 38.22
C LEU A 56 -21.04 -27.47 37.94
N LYS A 57 -20.13 -28.14 37.23
CA LYS A 57 -20.17 -29.58 37.04
C LYS A 57 -20.11 -30.33 38.38
N THR A 58 -19.17 -29.96 39.28
CA THR A 58 -18.97 -30.64 40.57
C THR A 58 -20.20 -30.54 41.50
N VAL A 59 -20.96 -29.45 41.42
CA VAL A 59 -22.19 -29.29 42.21
C VAL A 59 -23.43 -29.82 41.49
N GLY A 60 -23.27 -30.52 40.37
CA GLY A 60 -24.39 -31.16 39.63
C GLY A 60 -25.34 -30.16 38.96
N PHE A 61 -24.96 -28.89 38.81
CA PHE A 61 -25.81 -27.82 38.26
C PHE A 61 -26.38 -28.16 36.89
N PHE A 62 -25.56 -28.75 36.00
CA PHE A 62 -25.96 -29.11 34.63
C PHE A 62 -26.94 -30.31 34.55
N GLN A 63 -27.30 -30.93 35.68
CA GLN A 63 -28.38 -31.92 35.74
C GLN A 63 -29.75 -31.25 35.91
N SER A 64 -29.78 -29.96 36.23
CA SER A 64 -30.99 -29.16 36.28
C SER A 64 -31.37 -28.62 34.89
N MET A 65 -32.67 -28.34 34.68
CA MET A 65 -33.13 -27.74 33.42
C MET A 65 -32.47 -26.37 33.10
N PRO A 66 -32.34 -25.45 34.09
CA PRO A 66 -31.60 -24.19 33.84
C PRO A 66 -30.13 -24.42 33.50
N GLY A 67 -29.46 -25.35 34.16
CA GLY A 67 -28.06 -25.67 33.88
C GLY A 67 -27.86 -26.25 32.48
N LEU A 68 -28.75 -27.16 32.07
CA LEU A 68 -28.71 -27.69 30.71
C LEU A 68 -28.92 -26.61 29.64
N LEU A 69 -29.83 -25.66 29.88
CA LEU A 69 -30.08 -24.54 28.98
C LEU A 69 -28.88 -23.66 28.86
N ILE A 70 -28.20 -23.33 29.97
CA ILE A 70 -26.95 -22.51 29.96
C ILE A 70 -25.86 -23.20 29.16
N LEU A 71 -25.67 -24.52 29.35
CA LEU A 71 -24.69 -25.31 28.61
C LEU A 71 -24.97 -25.29 27.11
N LEU A 72 -26.24 -25.47 26.71
CA LEU A 72 -26.62 -25.42 25.29
C LEU A 72 -26.41 -24.04 24.68
N VAL A 73 -26.72 -22.96 25.40
CA VAL A 73 -26.48 -21.59 24.98
C VAL A 73 -24.97 -21.34 24.86
N GLY A 74 -24.16 -21.82 25.81
CA GLY A 74 -22.70 -21.72 25.77
C GLY A 74 -22.08 -22.40 24.56
N LEU A 75 -22.64 -23.51 24.10
CA LEU A 75 -22.19 -24.22 22.90
C LEU A 75 -22.67 -23.58 21.60
N VAL A 76 -23.90 -23.13 21.54
CA VAL A 76 -24.50 -22.60 20.30
C VAL A 76 -24.06 -21.16 20.02
N PHE A 77 -24.05 -20.31 21.04
CA PHE A 77 -23.76 -18.89 20.86
C PHE A 77 -22.41 -18.59 20.20
N PRO A 78 -21.28 -19.20 20.60
CA PRO A 78 -20.00 -18.96 19.94
C PRO A 78 -19.98 -19.43 18.49
N VAL A 79 -20.65 -20.54 18.19
CA VAL A 79 -20.77 -21.06 16.82
C VAL A 79 -21.53 -20.07 15.93
N VAL A 80 -22.68 -19.61 16.43
CA VAL A 80 -23.49 -18.60 15.71
C VAL A 80 -22.72 -17.29 15.57
N ALA A 81 -22.05 -16.82 16.63
CA ALA A 81 -21.23 -15.64 16.59
C ALA A 81 -20.08 -15.76 15.55
N LEU A 82 -19.41 -16.92 15.53
CA LEU A 82 -18.37 -17.22 14.54
C LEU A 82 -18.93 -17.21 13.11
N LEU A 83 -20.08 -17.88 12.90
CA LEU A 83 -20.72 -17.89 11.57
C LEU A 83 -21.14 -16.50 11.12
N LEU A 84 -21.59 -15.63 12.03
CA LEU A 84 -21.92 -14.23 11.72
C LEU A 84 -20.68 -13.37 11.43
N LEU A 85 -19.52 -13.77 11.95
CA LEU A 85 -18.24 -13.08 11.69
C LEU A 85 -17.55 -13.58 10.41
N ILE A 86 -17.91 -14.76 9.92
CA ILE A 86 -17.36 -15.28 8.66
C ILE A 86 -17.91 -14.44 7.51
N ARG A 87 -17.01 -13.86 6.76
CA ARG A 87 -17.35 -13.17 5.52
C ARG A 87 -17.88 -14.17 4.49
N THR A 88 -19.17 -14.06 4.13
CA THR A 88 -19.88 -15.05 3.32
C THR A 88 -19.85 -14.77 1.82
N GLY A 89 -19.12 -13.78 1.36
CA GLY A 89 -19.07 -13.44 -0.06
C GLY A 89 -17.90 -12.56 -0.43
N GLN A 90 -17.60 -12.51 -1.72
CA GLN A 90 -16.64 -11.58 -2.31
C GLN A 90 -17.35 -10.28 -2.71
N ASN A 91 -16.67 -9.16 -2.59
CA ASN A 91 -17.17 -7.88 -3.07
C ASN A 91 -16.97 -7.79 -4.60
N PRO A 92 -18.05 -7.81 -5.39
CA PRO A 92 -17.94 -7.77 -6.85
C PRO A 92 -17.33 -6.47 -7.38
N ARG A 93 -17.33 -5.38 -6.58
CA ARG A 93 -16.64 -4.13 -6.96
C ARG A 93 -15.14 -4.27 -6.85
N ALA A 94 -14.64 -4.84 -5.75
CA ALA A 94 -13.22 -5.06 -5.55
C ALA A 94 -12.63 -5.95 -6.66
N LEU A 95 -13.35 -7.00 -7.06
CA LEU A 95 -12.93 -7.91 -8.13
C LEU A 95 -12.93 -7.29 -9.54
N GLN A 96 -13.51 -6.11 -9.71
CA GLN A 96 -13.43 -5.33 -10.94
C GLN A 96 -12.25 -4.34 -10.94
N GLY A 97 -11.45 -4.34 -9.88
CA GLY A 97 -10.40 -3.36 -9.69
C GLY A 97 -10.93 -1.94 -9.64
N THR A 98 -10.20 -1.01 -10.21
CA THR A 98 -10.61 0.41 -10.23
C THR A 98 -11.92 0.66 -10.97
N LYS A 99 -12.26 -0.15 -11.96
CA LYS A 99 -13.55 -0.04 -12.70
C LYS A 99 -14.76 -0.15 -11.77
N GLY A 100 -14.67 -0.96 -10.72
CA GLY A 100 -15.74 -1.14 -9.74
C GLY A 100 -16.02 0.09 -8.87
N TYR A 101 -15.08 1.04 -8.80
CA TYR A 101 -15.16 2.24 -7.96
C TYR A 101 -15.44 3.52 -8.75
N ILE A 102 -15.38 3.49 -10.08
CA ILE A 102 -15.64 4.66 -10.90
C ILE A 102 -17.14 4.98 -10.86
N VAL A 103 -17.46 6.22 -10.50
CA VAL A 103 -18.81 6.79 -10.51
C VAL A 103 -18.79 8.08 -11.31
N GLY A 104 -19.55 8.11 -12.42
CA GLY A 104 -19.58 9.26 -13.32
C GLY A 104 -18.41 9.29 -14.31
N GLU A 105 -18.17 10.47 -14.89
CA GLU A 105 -17.10 10.69 -15.85
C GLU A 105 -15.77 10.91 -15.13
N VAL A 106 -14.74 10.18 -15.52
CA VAL A 106 -13.37 10.34 -15.04
C VAL A 106 -12.48 10.84 -16.18
N LYS A 107 -11.69 11.86 -15.90
CA LYS A 107 -10.69 12.40 -16.83
C LYS A 107 -9.29 12.04 -16.36
N ARG A 108 -8.34 12.02 -17.30
CA ARG A 108 -6.93 11.89 -16.99
C ARG A 108 -6.52 13.03 -16.05
N PHE A 109 -5.79 12.68 -14.99
CA PHE A 109 -5.34 13.65 -14.00
C PHE A 109 -4.13 14.43 -14.52
N ASP A 110 -4.13 15.74 -14.32
CA ASP A 110 -2.99 16.61 -14.63
C ASP A 110 -2.00 16.57 -13.46
N GLU A 111 -0.78 16.10 -13.69
CA GLU A 111 0.20 16.00 -12.61
C GLU A 111 0.59 17.36 -12.02
N ARG A 112 0.44 18.45 -12.78
CA ARG A 112 0.67 19.82 -12.29
C ARG A 112 -0.25 20.20 -11.12
N GLU A 113 -1.43 19.58 -11.04
CA GLU A 113 -2.38 19.80 -9.95
C GLU A 113 -1.99 19.11 -8.63
N GLN A 114 -0.98 18.24 -8.64
CA GLN A 114 -0.45 17.68 -7.41
C GLN A 114 0.24 18.75 -6.55
N VAL A 115 -0.01 18.71 -5.24
CA VAL A 115 0.60 19.65 -4.30
C VAL A 115 2.13 19.58 -4.30
N PHE A 116 2.70 18.41 -4.55
CA PHE A 116 4.15 18.25 -4.63
C PHE A 116 4.73 18.85 -5.90
N ALA A 117 4.07 18.66 -7.05
CA ALA A 117 4.45 19.29 -8.30
C ALA A 117 4.48 20.82 -8.15
N ARG A 118 3.39 21.41 -7.69
CA ARG A 118 3.29 22.86 -7.47
C ARG A 118 4.35 23.42 -6.52
N ASN A 119 4.63 22.70 -5.43
CA ASN A 119 5.54 23.18 -4.40
C ASN A 119 7.03 22.96 -4.71
N ARG A 120 7.36 21.91 -5.44
CA ARG A 120 8.76 21.49 -5.66
C ARG A 120 9.26 21.84 -7.05
N SER A 121 8.38 21.72 -8.05
CA SER A 121 8.74 21.80 -9.46
C SER A 121 8.32 23.11 -10.12
N LEU A 122 7.77 24.06 -9.36
CA LEU A 122 7.30 25.34 -9.88
C LEU A 122 7.97 26.50 -9.11
N PRO A 123 9.11 27.03 -9.59
CA PRO A 123 9.83 28.08 -8.90
C PRO A 123 9.01 29.36 -8.81
N PRO A 124 8.88 29.97 -7.62
CA PRO A 124 8.22 31.28 -7.48
C PRO A 124 8.79 32.34 -8.42
N GLY A 125 7.90 33.04 -9.12
CA GLY A 125 8.29 34.12 -10.03
C GLY A 125 8.70 33.67 -11.44
N SER A 126 8.76 32.36 -11.72
CA SER A 126 8.95 31.86 -13.08
C SER A 126 7.75 32.17 -13.99
N GLU A 127 7.94 32.07 -15.30
CA GLU A 127 6.83 32.24 -16.25
C GLU A 127 5.78 31.15 -16.04
N GLN A 128 6.21 29.89 -15.88
CA GLN A 128 5.34 28.75 -15.60
C GLN A 128 4.55 28.95 -14.31
N TYR A 129 5.17 29.52 -13.27
CA TYR A 129 4.48 29.88 -12.02
C TYR A 129 3.34 30.88 -12.27
N ARG A 130 3.64 31.97 -12.98
CA ARG A 130 2.63 33.00 -13.30
C ARG A 130 1.49 32.43 -14.15
N MET A 131 1.82 31.65 -15.17
CA MET A 131 0.82 31.01 -16.02
C MET A 131 -0.09 30.07 -15.22
N PHE A 132 0.51 29.17 -14.44
CA PHE A 132 -0.24 28.19 -13.68
C PHE A 132 -1.20 28.83 -12.66
N TYR A 133 -0.74 29.80 -11.86
CA TYR A 133 -1.59 30.44 -10.87
C TYR A 133 -2.54 31.49 -11.46
N SER A 134 -2.34 31.95 -12.70
CA SER A 134 -3.37 32.71 -13.41
C SER A 134 -4.60 31.83 -13.75
N GLU A 135 -4.39 30.53 -14.00
CA GLU A 135 -5.45 29.56 -14.23
C GLU A 135 -6.03 28.99 -12.92
N HIS A 136 -5.22 28.95 -11.85
CA HIS A 136 -5.55 28.36 -10.55
C HIS A 136 -5.32 29.31 -9.37
N PRO A 137 -5.91 30.50 -9.34
CA PRO A 137 -5.63 31.53 -8.31
C PRO A 137 -5.99 31.09 -6.89
N GLN A 138 -6.93 30.16 -6.73
CA GLN A 138 -7.37 29.62 -5.46
C GLN A 138 -6.29 28.83 -4.70
N TRP A 139 -5.24 28.37 -5.38
CA TRP A 139 -4.18 27.56 -4.75
C TRP A 139 -2.94 28.38 -4.38
N GLU A 140 -2.75 29.57 -4.97
CA GLU A 140 -1.50 30.32 -4.84
C GLU A 140 -1.18 30.66 -3.37
N GLU A 141 -2.14 31.17 -2.62
CA GLU A 141 -1.94 31.55 -1.22
C GLU A 141 -1.61 30.34 -0.33
N HIS A 142 -2.32 29.24 -0.52
CA HIS A 142 -2.08 28.01 0.23
C HIS A 142 -0.70 27.41 -0.08
N ASP A 143 -0.33 27.39 -1.34
CA ASP A 143 0.96 26.87 -1.79
C ASP A 143 2.12 27.78 -1.36
N ALA A 144 1.93 29.10 -1.33
CA ALA A 144 2.90 30.05 -0.79
C ALA A 144 3.15 29.81 0.72
N LYS A 145 2.09 29.71 1.52
CA LYS A 145 2.18 29.38 2.95
C LYS A 145 2.89 28.05 3.20
N ARG A 146 2.61 27.03 2.35
CA ARG A 146 3.26 25.73 2.44
C ARG A 146 4.76 25.80 2.13
N ARG A 147 5.16 26.57 1.10
CA ARG A 147 6.59 26.81 0.78
C ARG A 147 7.31 27.54 1.90
N GLU A 148 6.69 28.59 2.44
CA GLU A 148 7.24 29.35 3.58
C GLU A 148 7.45 28.45 4.80
N ARG A 149 6.53 27.53 5.06
CA ARG A 149 6.64 26.54 6.13
C ARG A 149 7.76 25.51 5.87
N GLY A 150 8.23 25.32 4.63
CA GLY A 150 9.25 24.32 4.28
C GLY A 150 8.70 22.92 3.99
N GLY A 151 7.42 22.80 3.60
CA GLY A 151 6.78 21.55 3.25
C GLY A 151 6.14 20.81 4.43
N PRO A 152 5.89 19.49 4.33
CA PRO A 152 5.15 18.73 5.35
C PRO A 152 5.82 18.68 6.72
N LEU A 153 7.15 18.66 6.76
CA LEU A 153 7.95 18.64 8.00
C LEU A 153 8.30 20.04 8.51
N GLY A 154 7.92 21.09 7.79
CA GLY A 154 8.41 22.43 8.05
C GLY A 154 9.81 22.65 7.50
N VAL A 155 10.49 23.66 8.03
CA VAL A 155 11.93 23.88 7.76
C VAL A 155 12.69 22.61 8.17
N PRO A 156 13.70 22.15 7.42
CA PRO A 156 14.43 20.94 7.74
C PRO A 156 14.86 20.89 9.21
N GLY A 157 14.48 19.81 9.91
CA GLY A 157 14.74 19.61 11.32
C GLY A 157 13.82 20.33 12.30
N ALA A 158 12.92 21.19 11.84
CA ALA A 158 12.07 22.00 12.73
C ALA A 158 11.14 21.17 13.62
N ILE A 159 10.73 20.00 13.18
CA ILE A 159 9.87 19.08 13.94
C ILE A 159 10.70 18.24 14.91
N ASP A 160 11.90 17.81 14.51
CA ASP A 160 12.78 16.94 15.28
C ASP A 160 13.78 17.73 16.12
N LYS A 161 13.31 18.48 17.05
CA LYS A 161 14.19 19.16 18.02
C LYS A 161 14.68 18.19 19.10
N PRO A 162 15.89 18.28 19.54
CA PRO A 162 17.04 19.16 19.20
C PRO A 162 18.02 18.53 18.19
N HIS A 163 17.67 17.50 17.49
CA HIS A 163 18.57 16.67 16.67
C HIS A 163 18.44 16.96 15.18
N GLU A 164 18.15 18.20 14.82
CA GLU A 164 17.92 18.60 13.44
C GLU A 164 19.10 18.29 12.52
N GLY A 165 20.31 18.56 12.94
CA GLY A 165 21.51 18.38 12.11
C GLY A 165 21.68 16.94 11.59
N PRO A 166 21.79 15.94 12.46
CA PRO A 166 21.88 14.53 12.04
C PRO A 166 20.65 14.04 11.28
N ASN A 167 19.44 14.45 11.70
CA ASN A 167 18.21 14.04 11.04
C ASN A 167 18.09 14.63 9.63
N VAL A 168 18.47 15.90 9.47
CA VAL A 168 18.50 16.58 8.17
C VAL A 168 19.54 15.94 7.25
N ALA A 169 20.73 15.61 7.76
CA ALA A 169 21.76 14.92 6.98
C ALA A 169 21.27 13.56 6.48
N ALA A 170 20.61 12.77 7.35
CA ALA A 170 20.01 11.50 6.97
C ALA A 170 18.89 11.66 5.94
N LEU A 171 18.06 12.69 6.08
CA LEU A 171 17.00 13.02 5.13
C LEU A 171 17.56 13.31 3.74
N PHE A 172 18.54 14.18 3.63
CA PHE A 172 19.16 14.49 2.34
C PHE A 172 19.88 13.28 1.73
N ALA A 173 20.58 12.50 2.56
CA ALA A 173 21.25 11.29 2.11
C ALA A 173 20.26 10.27 1.53
N SER A 174 19.09 10.07 2.15
CA SER A 174 18.09 9.10 1.69
C SER A 174 17.47 9.44 0.32
N PHE A 175 17.52 10.71 -0.10
CA PHE A 175 17.04 11.15 -1.40
C PHE A 175 18.16 11.43 -2.42
N SER A 176 19.42 11.07 -2.14
CA SER A 176 20.55 11.38 -3.02
C SER A 176 20.63 10.50 -4.27
N ILE A 177 20.22 9.24 -4.19
CA ILE A 177 20.36 8.25 -5.27
C ILE A 177 19.23 8.32 -6.32
N PRO A 178 17.93 8.39 -5.96
CA PRO A 178 16.85 8.31 -6.92
C PRO A 178 16.96 9.29 -8.10
N PRO A 179 17.49 10.50 -7.91
CA PRO A 179 17.70 11.42 -9.01
C PRO A 179 18.60 10.91 -10.13
N TYR A 180 19.61 10.13 -9.79
CA TYR A 180 20.55 9.59 -10.79
C TYR A 180 20.01 8.39 -11.56
N LEU A 181 18.93 7.77 -11.06
CA LEU A 181 18.24 6.65 -11.70
C LEU A 181 17.01 7.14 -12.47
N GLY A 182 17.11 8.29 -13.12
CA GLY A 182 16.00 8.88 -13.89
C GLY A 182 15.66 8.08 -15.15
N SER A 183 14.48 8.33 -15.68
CA SER A 183 13.95 7.63 -16.85
C SER A 183 14.76 7.85 -18.12
N SER A 184 15.57 8.92 -18.20
CA SER A 184 16.49 9.17 -19.31
C SER A 184 17.55 8.07 -19.47
N HIS A 185 17.76 7.24 -18.48
CA HIS A 185 18.64 6.07 -18.53
C HIS A 185 17.90 4.80 -18.92
N ILE A 186 16.62 4.90 -19.25
CA ILE A 186 15.84 3.77 -19.70
C ILE A 186 16.10 3.55 -21.17
N VAL A 187 16.46 2.38 -21.36
CA VAL A 187 16.95 1.83 -22.57
C VAL A 187 15.80 1.57 -23.51
N GLN A 188 15.78 2.30 -24.59
CA GLN A 188 15.09 1.81 -25.77
C GLN A 188 16.02 0.82 -26.49
N PRO A 189 15.51 -0.30 -27.02
CA PRO A 189 16.33 -1.31 -27.70
C PRO A 189 17.25 -0.74 -28.78
N GLU A 190 16.78 0.26 -29.49
CA GLU A 190 17.52 0.95 -30.57
C GLU A 190 18.70 1.80 -30.06
N ALA A 191 18.68 2.18 -28.79
CA ALA A 191 19.75 2.99 -28.20
C ALA A 191 20.97 2.17 -27.74
N HIS A 192 20.87 0.83 -27.79
CA HIS A 192 21.92 -0.07 -27.31
C HIS A 192 22.36 -1.09 -28.36
N PRO A 193 23.51 -0.84 -29.00
CA PRO A 193 24.03 -1.69 -30.08
C PRO A 193 24.44 -3.11 -29.63
N HIS A 194 24.37 -3.41 -28.36
CA HIS A 194 24.70 -4.75 -27.81
C HIS A 194 23.48 -5.65 -27.67
N PHE A 195 22.26 -5.15 -27.91
CA PHE A 195 21.05 -5.94 -27.86
C PHE A 195 20.84 -6.66 -29.18
N HIS A 196 20.20 -7.81 -29.11
CA HIS A 196 19.88 -8.60 -30.28
C HIS A 196 19.08 -7.76 -31.28
N GLU A 197 19.42 -7.83 -32.56
CA GLU A 197 18.67 -7.20 -33.65
C GLU A 197 17.22 -7.73 -33.72
N GLU A 198 17.00 -8.94 -33.20
CA GLU A 198 15.69 -9.56 -33.12
C GLU A 198 15.20 -9.67 -31.66
N LYS A 199 13.90 -9.44 -31.47
CA LYS A 199 13.26 -9.63 -30.16
C LYS A 199 13.39 -11.09 -29.72
N ILE A 200 13.78 -11.30 -28.46
CA ILE A 200 13.77 -12.62 -27.85
C ILE A 200 12.30 -13.02 -27.63
N SER A 201 11.81 -13.96 -28.41
CA SER A 201 10.42 -14.43 -28.33
C SER A 201 10.22 -15.28 -27.09
N LEU A 202 9.32 -14.85 -26.20
CA LEU A 202 8.85 -15.57 -25.02
C LEU A 202 7.35 -15.74 -25.12
N SER A 203 6.80 -16.85 -24.57
CA SER A 203 5.35 -16.89 -24.36
C SER A 203 4.95 -15.87 -23.28
N PRO A 204 3.70 -15.33 -23.30
CA PRO A 204 3.24 -14.41 -22.27
C PRO A 204 3.39 -14.98 -20.85
N GLU A 205 3.17 -16.29 -20.66
CA GLU A 205 3.34 -16.99 -19.39
C GLU A 205 4.80 -16.98 -18.92
N GLU A 206 5.71 -17.30 -19.82
CA GLU A 206 7.15 -17.31 -19.52
C GLU A 206 7.65 -15.90 -19.25
N ALA A 207 7.28 -14.92 -20.06
CA ALA A 207 7.63 -13.51 -19.86
C ALA A 207 7.13 -13.02 -18.50
N THR A 208 5.85 -13.27 -18.16
CA THR A 208 5.25 -12.89 -16.87
C THR A 208 6.00 -13.51 -15.69
N SER A 209 6.30 -14.82 -15.77
CA SER A 209 7.05 -15.50 -14.72
C SER A 209 8.46 -14.92 -14.52
N ARG A 210 9.15 -14.63 -15.63
CA ARG A 210 10.51 -14.07 -15.59
C ARG A 210 10.54 -12.66 -15.02
N VAL A 211 9.67 -11.75 -15.49
CA VAL A 211 9.66 -10.36 -14.98
C VAL A 211 9.26 -10.29 -13.51
N LYS A 212 8.29 -11.11 -13.07
CA LYS A 212 7.93 -11.20 -11.65
C LYS A 212 9.08 -11.76 -10.82
N GLY A 213 9.68 -12.87 -11.24
CA GLY A 213 10.80 -13.48 -10.55
C GLY A 213 12.01 -12.53 -10.46
N PHE A 214 12.30 -11.79 -11.51
CA PHE A 214 13.39 -10.84 -11.53
C PHE A 214 13.12 -9.63 -10.62
N ALA A 215 11.92 -9.05 -10.65
CA ALA A 215 11.54 -7.97 -9.75
C ALA A 215 11.63 -8.37 -8.26
N LEU A 216 11.18 -9.58 -7.91
CA LEU A 216 11.34 -10.14 -6.56
C LEU A 216 12.82 -10.35 -6.20
N HIS A 217 13.64 -10.85 -7.13
CA HIS A 217 15.08 -11.00 -6.92
C HIS A 217 15.79 -9.65 -6.67
N LEU A 218 15.36 -8.60 -7.36
CA LEU A 218 15.86 -7.23 -7.15
C LEU A 218 15.42 -6.63 -5.81
N GLY A 219 14.47 -7.27 -5.12
CA GLY A 219 14.04 -6.88 -3.78
C GLY A 219 12.65 -6.25 -3.71
N ALA A 220 11.81 -6.38 -4.74
CA ALA A 220 10.38 -6.11 -4.59
C ALA A 220 9.77 -7.11 -3.59
N ASP A 221 8.83 -6.65 -2.77
CA ASP A 221 8.15 -7.52 -1.81
C ASP A 221 6.84 -8.10 -2.41
N LEU A 222 6.18 -7.33 -3.29
CA LEU A 222 5.02 -7.77 -4.06
C LEU A 222 5.16 -7.32 -5.51
N VAL A 223 4.66 -8.13 -6.46
CA VAL A 223 4.68 -7.82 -7.89
C VAL A 223 3.37 -8.28 -8.54
N GLY A 224 2.79 -7.43 -9.37
CA GLY A 224 1.59 -7.72 -10.15
C GLY A 224 1.65 -7.08 -11.54
N ILE A 225 0.86 -7.60 -12.46
CA ILE A 225 0.74 -7.12 -13.84
C ILE A 225 -0.65 -6.55 -14.04
N ALA A 226 -0.74 -5.35 -14.63
CA ALA A 226 -2.00 -4.77 -15.07
C ALA A 226 -1.97 -4.45 -16.56
N GLU A 227 -3.13 -4.48 -17.21
CA GLU A 227 -3.34 -3.73 -18.45
C GLU A 227 -3.40 -2.23 -18.12
N ILE A 228 -2.75 -1.41 -18.94
CA ILE A 228 -2.77 0.02 -18.72
C ILE A 228 -4.16 0.58 -19.07
N ASN A 229 -4.85 1.06 -18.04
CA ASN A 229 -6.03 1.87 -18.24
C ASN A 229 -5.60 3.31 -18.58
N PRO A 230 -5.97 3.85 -19.76
CA PRO A 230 -5.58 5.21 -20.16
C PRO A 230 -5.99 6.31 -19.17
N LEU A 231 -7.04 6.09 -18.38
CA LEU A 231 -7.45 7.03 -17.32
C LEU A 231 -6.43 7.19 -16.20
N TRP A 232 -5.54 6.21 -16.05
CA TRP A 232 -4.48 6.23 -15.04
C TRP A 232 -3.13 6.71 -15.58
N VAL A 233 -3.09 7.20 -16.80
CA VAL A 233 -1.96 7.94 -17.38
C VAL A 233 -2.15 9.42 -17.08
N TYR A 234 -1.13 10.09 -16.54
CA TYR A 234 -1.17 11.54 -16.34
C TYR A 234 -1.37 12.25 -17.67
N SER A 235 -2.14 13.33 -17.69
CA SER A 235 -2.36 14.10 -18.93
C SER A 235 -1.19 15.01 -19.25
N ARG A 236 -0.55 15.57 -18.22
CA ARG A 236 0.58 16.51 -18.35
C ARG A 236 1.61 16.30 -17.26
N ARG A 237 2.88 16.57 -17.58
CA ARG A 237 4.01 16.51 -16.64
C ARG A 237 3.96 17.66 -15.65
N GLY A 238 4.04 17.34 -14.36
CA GLY A 238 4.04 18.33 -13.27
C GLY A 238 5.21 18.20 -12.32
N GLU A 239 5.66 16.99 -11.99
CA GLU A 239 6.86 16.80 -11.17
C GLU A 239 8.11 16.77 -12.07
N ILE A 240 8.97 17.76 -11.85
CA ILE A 240 10.29 17.88 -12.50
C ILE A 240 11.34 17.59 -11.44
N PHE A 241 12.24 16.66 -11.71
CA PHE A 241 13.29 16.29 -10.77
C PHE A 241 14.59 17.03 -11.01
N TRP A 242 14.86 17.35 -12.28
CA TRP A 242 16.03 18.05 -12.77
C TRP A 242 15.65 19.46 -13.18
N ASP A 243 16.63 20.26 -13.57
CA ASP A 243 16.41 21.60 -14.11
C ASP A 243 15.73 21.61 -15.50
N ASN A 244 14.99 20.58 -15.79
CA ASN A 244 14.24 20.30 -17.02
C ASN A 244 12.89 21.02 -17.02
N TRP A 245 12.90 22.33 -16.81
CA TRP A 245 11.67 23.13 -16.72
C TRP A 245 10.87 23.13 -18.02
N GLU A 246 11.50 22.82 -19.14
CA GLU A 246 10.90 22.69 -20.46
C GLU A 246 9.82 21.60 -20.49
N ASP A 247 9.97 20.56 -19.68
CA ASP A 247 9.03 19.45 -19.60
C ASP A 247 7.78 19.78 -18.78
N TRP A 248 7.78 20.89 -18.02
CA TRP A 248 6.61 21.31 -17.27
C TRP A 248 5.42 21.57 -18.18
N GLY A 249 4.34 20.83 -17.99
CA GLY A 249 3.10 20.93 -18.76
C GLY A 249 3.15 20.21 -20.11
N SER A 250 4.23 19.49 -20.44
CA SER A 250 4.28 18.63 -21.62
C SER A 250 3.23 17.52 -21.52
N GLU A 251 2.64 17.13 -22.63
CA GLU A 251 1.69 16.02 -22.68
C GLU A 251 2.40 14.70 -22.44
N ILE A 252 1.76 13.83 -21.69
CA ILE A 252 2.26 12.48 -21.42
C ILE A 252 1.42 11.49 -22.21
N GLU A 253 2.09 10.69 -23.03
CA GLU A 253 1.49 9.59 -23.77
C GLU A 253 2.20 8.29 -23.42
N VAL A 254 1.43 7.25 -23.12
CA VAL A 254 1.94 5.90 -22.88
C VAL A 254 1.27 4.96 -23.87
N SER A 255 2.07 4.45 -24.80
CA SER A 255 1.63 3.49 -25.83
C SER A 255 1.75 2.03 -25.38
N HIS A 256 2.40 1.79 -24.25
CA HIS A 256 2.60 0.45 -23.71
C HIS A 256 1.28 -0.15 -23.21
N PRO A 257 0.99 -1.43 -23.55
CA PRO A 257 -0.24 -2.06 -23.09
C PRO A 257 -0.20 -2.57 -21.66
N TYR A 258 0.98 -2.85 -21.10
CA TYR A 258 1.14 -3.49 -19.81
C TYR A 258 1.96 -2.66 -18.83
N ALA A 259 1.62 -2.82 -17.55
CA ALA A 259 2.34 -2.27 -16.42
C ALA A 259 2.72 -3.39 -15.44
N ILE A 260 4.01 -3.50 -15.15
CA ILE A 260 4.56 -4.35 -14.09
C ILE A 260 4.64 -3.47 -12.85
N VAL A 261 3.68 -3.62 -11.93
CA VAL A 261 3.61 -2.84 -10.71
C VAL A 261 4.20 -3.64 -9.58
N PHE A 262 5.05 -3.00 -8.77
CA PHE A 262 5.65 -3.67 -7.62
C PHE A 262 5.56 -2.78 -6.38
N ALA A 263 5.54 -3.45 -5.23
CA ALA A 263 5.50 -2.80 -3.94
C ALA A 263 6.71 -3.19 -3.10
N MET A 264 7.20 -2.25 -2.29
CA MET A 264 8.24 -2.44 -1.30
C MET A 264 7.71 -2.05 0.07
N GLU A 265 7.93 -2.92 1.06
CA GLU A 265 7.57 -2.65 2.44
C GLU A 265 8.41 -1.50 3.01
N MET A 266 7.77 -0.66 3.81
CA MET A 266 8.43 0.33 4.67
C MET A 266 8.59 -0.25 6.08
N SER A 267 9.73 -0.01 6.73
CA SER A 267 9.96 -0.41 8.11
C SER A 267 8.85 0.10 9.03
N LYS A 268 8.22 -0.80 9.77
CA LYS A 268 7.17 -0.47 10.74
C LYS A 268 7.67 0.54 11.76
N ASP A 269 8.86 0.32 12.31
CA ASP A 269 9.42 1.16 13.38
C ASP A 269 9.70 2.58 12.88
N MET A 270 10.24 2.71 11.66
CA MET A 270 10.51 4.01 11.05
C MET A 270 9.22 4.77 10.72
N VAL A 271 8.21 4.09 10.14
CA VAL A 271 6.91 4.70 9.85
C VAL A 271 6.19 5.12 11.13
N TRP A 272 6.35 4.36 12.22
CA TRP A 272 5.73 4.65 13.51
C TRP A 272 6.24 5.93 14.16
N THR A 273 7.41 6.43 13.73
CA THR A 273 7.93 7.71 14.22
C THR A 273 7.22 8.94 13.65
N ALA A 274 6.31 8.76 12.69
CA ALA A 274 5.60 9.89 12.09
C ALA A 274 4.94 10.78 13.18
N PRO A 275 5.01 12.11 13.06
CA PRO A 275 5.45 12.91 11.89
C PRO A 275 6.94 13.29 11.88
N HIS A 276 7.81 12.58 12.58
CA HIS A 276 9.24 12.90 12.68
C HIS A 276 10.03 12.53 11.43
N THR A 277 11.22 13.10 11.27
CA THR A 277 12.10 12.99 10.11
C THR A 277 12.44 11.54 9.75
N ALA A 278 12.55 10.64 10.73
CA ALA A 278 12.86 9.24 10.49
C ALA A 278 11.86 8.54 9.54
N SER A 279 10.57 8.88 9.63
CA SER A 279 9.55 8.34 8.71
C SER A 279 9.74 8.83 7.25
N VAL A 280 10.32 10.02 7.06
CA VAL A 280 10.63 10.55 5.72
C VAL A 280 11.94 9.98 5.18
N VAL A 281 12.92 9.74 6.06
CA VAL A 281 14.17 9.02 5.72
C VAL A 281 13.83 7.62 5.19
N GLU A 282 12.94 6.90 5.86
CA GLU A 282 12.44 5.61 5.37
C GLU A 282 11.78 5.71 4.00
N SER A 283 10.95 6.74 3.81
CA SER A 283 10.35 7.00 2.49
C SER A 283 11.41 7.19 1.41
N GLY A 284 12.47 7.97 1.69
CA GLY A 284 13.58 8.20 0.77
C GLY A 284 14.33 6.92 0.43
N PHE A 285 14.64 6.12 1.43
CA PHE A 285 15.31 4.84 1.26
C PHE A 285 14.50 3.87 0.37
N VAL A 286 13.21 3.71 0.65
CA VAL A 286 12.35 2.81 -0.13
C VAL A 286 12.11 3.35 -1.55
N TYR A 287 12.09 4.68 -1.74
CA TYR A 287 12.10 5.27 -3.09
C TYR A 287 13.39 4.96 -3.86
N ALA A 288 14.56 4.97 -3.19
CA ALA A 288 15.82 4.59 -3.83
C ALA A 288 15.80 3.11 -4.27
N LYS A 289 15.28 2.23 -3.39
CA LYS A 289 15.07 0.80 -3.71
C LYS A 289 14.14 0.65 -4.92
N GLY A 290 13.02 1.38 -4.95
CA GLY A 290 12.07 1.35 -6.05
C GLY A 290 12.65 1.86 -7.37
N ALA A 291 13.45 2.92 -7.33
CA ALA A 291 14.14 3.45 -8.51
C ALA A 291 15.13 2.43 -9.09
N PHE A 292 15.91 1.78 -8.22
CA PHE A 292 16.81 0.69 -8.61
C PHE A 292 16.06 -0.46 -9.28
N ILE A 293 15.00 -0.97 -8.64
CA ILE A 293 14.21 -2.08 -9.18
C ILE A 293 13.60 -1.71 -10.54
N ALA A 294 13.00 -0.52 -10.66
CA ALA A 294 12.37 -0.08 -11.90
C ALA A 294 13.37 0.03 -13.05
N THR A 295 14.54 0.61 -12.79
CA THR A 295 15.59 0.81 -13.80
C THR A 295 16.17 -0.52 -14.26
N GLU A 296 16.52 -1.41 -13.34
CA GLU A 296 17.06 -2.73 -13.66
C GLU A 296 16.04 -3.61 -14.40
N LEU A 297 14.78 -3.57 -13.98
CA LEU A 297 13.71 -4.32 -14.64
C LEU A 297 13.43 -3.79 -16.06
N ALA A 298 13.41 -2.48 -16.24
CA ALA A 298 13.26 -1.86 -17.56
C ALA A 298 14.46 -2.22 -18.46
N SER A 299 15.68 -2.18 -17.93
CA SER A 299 16.88 -2.62 -18.64
C SER A 299 16.81 -4.10 -19.05
N PHE A 300 16.36 -4.98 -18.14
CA PHE A 300 16.16 -6.39 -18.46
C PHE A 300 15.19 -6.59 -19.64
N ILE A 301 14.06 -5.88 -19.64
CA ILE A 301 13.06 -5.97 -20.71
C ILE A 301 13.61 -5.42 -22.03
N ALA A 302 14.35 -4.31 -21.97
CA ALA A 302 15.00 -3.74 -23.12
C ALA A 302 16.04 -4.69 -23.74
N ASN A 303 16.77 -5.43 -22.90
CA ASN A 303 17.68 -6.47 -23.35
C ASN A 303 16.99 -7.67 -24.04
N LEU A 304 15.68 -7.86 -23.79
CA LEU A 304 14.86 -8.82 -24.54
C LEU A 304 14.39 -8.25 -25.91
N GLY A 305 14.67 -6.97 -26.19
CA GLY A 305 14.26 -6.29 -27.43
C GLY A 305 12.88 -5.64 -27.37
N TYR A 306 12.32 -5.39 -26.17
CA TYR A 306 11.03 -4.75 -25.99
C TYR A 306 11.18 -3.35 -25.38
N PHE A 307 10.23 -2.46 -25.67
CA PHE A 307 10.20 -1.15 -25.04
C PHE A 307 9.80 -1.25 -23.59
N ALA A 308 10.42 -0.46 -22.74
CA ALA A 308 10.12 -0.37 -21.32
C ALA A 308 10.41 1.01 -20.76
N THR A 309 9.53 1.51 -19.89
CA THR A 309 9.70 2.79 -19.19
C THR A 309 9.58 2.57 -17.68
N ALA A 310 10.64 2.92 -16.93
CA ALA A 310 10.63 2.89 -15.49
C ALA A 310 9.85 4.08 -14.92
N ASN A 311 8.95 3.80 -14.01
CA ASN A 311 8.16 4.78 -13.28
C ASN A 311 8.50 4.70 -11.81
N HIS A 312 9.23 5.69 -11.30
CA HIS A 312 9.66 5.78 -9.92
C HIS A 312 9.72 7.23 -9.46
N LEU A 313 10.17 7.49 -8.23
CA LEU A 313 10.17 8.80 -7.57
C LEU A 313 10.28 10.00 -8.52
N ARG A 314 9.23 10.82 -8.54
CA ARG A 314 9.07 12.06 -9.33
C ARG A 314 9.20 11.90 -10.85
N HIS A 315 9.16 10.68 -11.32
CA HIS A 315 9.11 10.41 -12.74
C HIS A 315 8.07 9.34 -13.00
N TYR A 316 6.81 9.75 -12.95
CA TYR A 316 5.67 8.89 -13.16
C TYR A 316 4.90 9.34 -14.39
N ASP A 317 4.72 8.44 -15.34
CA ASP A 317 3.78 8.62 -16.44
C ASP A 317 2.38 8.16 -16.04
N VAL A 318 2.30 7.30 -15.02
CA VAL A 318 1.06 6.63 -14.58
C VAL A 318 0.79 6.82 -13.10
N LEU A 319 -0.48 6.79 -12.73
CA LEU A 319 -0.98 6.78 -11.35
C LEU A 319 -0.78 5.38 -10.75
N LEU A 320 0.22 5.22 -9.87
CA LEU A 320 0.63 3.91 -9.36
C LEU A 320 -0.43 3.24 -8.46
N VAL A 321 -1.17 4.01 -7.67
CA VAL A 321 -2.14 3.43 -6.70
C VAL A 321 -3.28 2.71 -7.42
N PRO A 322 -3.99 3.32 -8.40
CA PRO A 322 -5.00 2.59 -9.15
C PRO A 322 -4.43 1.45 -9.99
N MET A 323 -3.24 1.64 -10.59
CA MET A 323 -2.57 0.58 -11.33
C MET A 323 -2.25 -0.64 -10.46
N ALA A 324 -1.81 -0.41 -9.22
CA ALA A 324 -1.52 -1.48 -8.26
C ALA A 324 -2.78 -2.23 -7.82
N ALA A 325 -3.91 -1.54 -7.72
CA ALA A 325 -5.20 -2.19 -7.45
C ALA A 325 -5.63 -3.07 -8.64
N ASP A 326 -5.48 -2.57 -9.87
CA ASP A 326 -5.78 -3.33 -11.09
C ASP A 326 -4.80 -4.51 -11.30
N ALA A 327 -3.56 -4.39 -10.81
CA ALA A 327 -2.55 -5.45 -10.80
C ALA A 327 -2.72 -6.49 -9.67
N GLY A 328 -3.81 -6.40 -8.88
CA GLY A 328 -4.10 -7.36 -7.82
C GLY A 328 -3.22 -7.27 -6.57
N LEU A 329 -2.48 -6.17 -6.37
CA LEU A 329 -1.61 -6.00 -5.19
C LEU A 329 -2.39 -5.68 -3.91
N GLY A 330 -3.66 -5.25 -4.03
CA GLY A 330 -4.49 -4.90 -2.89
C GLY A 330 -5.74 -4.13 -3.30
N GLU A 331 -6.42 -3.56 -2.32
CA GLU A 331 -7.63 -2.77 -2.50
C GLU A 331 -7.43 -1.30 -2.12
N LEU A 332 -8.23 -0.42 -2.69
CA LEU A 332 -8.25 1.00 -2.34
C LEU A 332 -8.94 1.21 -0.99
N GLY A 333 -8.19 1.74 -0.02
CA GLY A 333 -8.77 2.18 1.25
C GLY A 333 -9.48 3.53 1.13
N ARG A 334 -10.37 3.84 2.09
CA ARG A 334 -11.06 5.16 2.17
C ARG A 334 -10.09 6.35 2.18
N LEU A 335 -8.88 6.15 2.69
CA LEU A 335 -7.82 7.17 2.74
C LEU A 335 -7.17 7.44 1.36
N GLY A 336 -7.53 6.69 0.33
CA GLY A 336 -6.93 6.78 -1.00
C GLY A 336 -5.59 6.02 -1.14
N TYR A 337 -5.19 5.27 -0.11
CA TYR A 337 -3.99 4.42 -0.16
C TYR A 337 -4.37 3.01 -0.56
N LEU A 338 -3.44 2.36 -1.26
CA LEU A 338 -3.51 0.91 -1.47
C LEU A 338 -3.31 0.20 -0.12
N MET A 339 -4.17 -0.76 0.15
CA MET A 339 -4.07 -1.66 1.29
C MET A 339 -3.70 -3.04 0.76
N THR A 340 -2.51 -3.51 1.06
CA THR A 340 -2.09 -4.88 0.75
C THR A 340 -2.45 -5.83 1.89
N LYS A 341 -2.56 -7.10 1.58
CA LYS A 341 -2.86 -8.13 2.59
C LYS A 341 -1.71 -8.31 3.59
N GLU A 342 -0.48 -8.24 3.09
CA GLU A 342 0.73 -8.54 3.86
C GLU A 342 1.19 -7.35 4.71
N PHE A 343 1.18 -6.13 4.13
CA PHE A 343 1.80 -4.94 4.72
C PHE A 343 0.81 -3.81 5.02
N GLY A 344 -0.47 -4.00 4.70
CA GLY A 344 -1.45 -2.91 4.78
C GLY A 344 -1.01 -1.71 3.91
N PRO A 345 -1.05 -0.46 4.45
CA PRO A 345 -0.64 0.74 3.72
C PRO A 345 0.87 1.04 3.80
N ARG A 346 1.67 0.21 4.49
CA ARG A 346 3.10 0.44 4.73
C ARG A 346 3.96 0.03 3.54
N ILE A 347 3.65 0.56 2.37
CA ILE A 347 4.35 0.25 1.12
C ILE A 347 4.69 1.52 0.34
N ARG A 348 5.67 1.39 -0.54
CA ARG A 348 5.89 2.27 -1.68
C ARG A 348 5.76 1.48 -2.96
N LEU A 349 5.31 2.15 -4.00
CA LEU A 349 5.07 1.55 -5.30
C LEU A 349 6.11 2.03 -6.31
N GLY A 350 6.43 1.16 -7.24
CA GLY A 350 7.13 1.46 -8.48
C GLY A 350 6.47 0.70 -9.62
N CYS A 351 6.79 1.07 -10.84
CA CYS A 351 6.18 0.45 -12.02
C CYS A 351 7.15 0.47 -13.21
N VAL A 352 7.03 -0.53 -14.06
CA VAL A 352 7.62 -0.50 -15.40
C VAL A 352 6.49 -0.72 -16.41
N THR A 353 6.32 0.23 -17.34
CA THR A 353 5.39 0.05 -18.46
C THR A 353 6.13 -0.56 -19.64
N THR A 354 5.49 -1.44 -20.42
CA THR A 354 6.16 -2.19 -21.49
C THR A 354 5.20 -2.69 -22.58
N ASP A 355 5.77 -2.94 -23.77
CA ASP A 355 5.10 -3.66 -24.87
C ASP A 355 5.41 -5.17 -24.87
N LEU A 356 6.21 -5.67 -23.92
CA LEU A 356 6.42 -7.10 -23.73
C LEU A 356 5.07 -7.78 -23.43
N PRO A 357 4.66 -8.81 -24.20
CA PRO A 357 3.40 -9.50 -23.95
C PRO A 357 3.40 -10.18 -22.58
N LEU A 358 2.46 -9.79 -21.71
CA LEU A 358 2.34 -10.26 -20.33
C LEU A 358 0.90 -10.71 -20.04
N ILE A 359 0.73 -11.52 -19.01
CA ILE A 359 -0.58 -11.93 -18.50
C ILE A 359 -0.94 -11.06 -17.29
N PRO A 360 -2.00 -10.25 -17.38
CA PRO A 360 -2.48 -9.46 -16.26
C PRO A 360 -2.96 -10.31 -15.09
N ASP A 361 -2.67 -9.86 -13.87
CA ASP A 361 -3.22 -10.45 -12.66
C ASP A 361 -4.65 -9.93 -12.42
N PRO A 362 -5.54 -10.76 -11.87
CA PRO A 362 -6.87 -10.29 -11.51
C PRO A 362 -6.82 -9.41 -10.26
N PRO A 363 -7.68 -8.35 -10.19
CA PRO A 363 -7.90 -7.62 -8.95
C PRO A 363 -8.34 -8.52 -7.80
N VAL A 364 -8.03 -8.11 -6.57
CA VAL A 364 -8.30 -8.90 -5.37
C VAL A 364 -9.34 -8.23 -4.47
N ASP A 365 -10.02 -9.06 -3.69
CA ASP A 365 -10.91 -8.65 -2.62
C ASP A 365 -10.38 -9.19 -1.29
N ILE A 366 -9.79 -8.33 -0.48
CA ILE A 366 -9.26 -8.65 0.85
C ILE A 366 -10.11 -8.06 1.98
N GLY A 367 -11.26 -7.44 1.65
CA GLY A 367 -12.24 -6.93 2.61
C GLY A 367 -12.02 -5.50 3.07
N VAL A 368 -11.21 -4.73 2.37
CA VAL A 368 -10.89 -3.34 2.76
C VAL A 368 -12.12 -2.43 2.66
N GLU A 369 -12.94 -2.56 1.64
CA GLU A 369 -14.17 -1.76 1.53
C GLU A 369 -15.12 -2.02 2.71
N ASP A 370 -15.35 -3.30 3.05
CA ASP A 370 -16.21 -3.68 4.16
C ASP A 370 -15.68 -3.15 5.50
N PHE A 371 -14.38 -3.30 5.72
CA PHE A 371 -13.72 -2.74 6.90
C PHE A 371 -13.84 -1.21 6.95
N CYS A 372 -13.57 -0.51 5.85
CA CYS A 372 -13.65 0.94 5.77
C CYS A 372 -15.07 1.49 5.98
N ARG A 373 -16.09 0.71 5.59
CA ARG A 373 -17.50 1.06 5.78
C ARG A 373 -17.85 1.16 7.27
N VAL A 374 -17.25 0.33 8.09
CA VAL A 374 -17.47 0.27 9.54
C VAL A 374 -16.50 1.16 10.31
N CYS A 375 -15.22 1.11 10.01
CA CYS A 375 -14.14 1.77 10.74
C CYS A 375 -14.27 3.30 10.75
N LYS A 376 -14.37 3.95 9.59
CA LYS A 376 -14.50 5.42 9.37
C LYS A 376 -13.48 6.30 10.12
N LYS A 377 -12.45 5.73 10.75
CA LYS A 377 -11.51 6.45 11.61
C LYS A 377 -10.80 7.59 10.87
N CYS A 378 -10.36 7.37 9.63
CA CYS A 378 -9.73 8.40 8.82
C CYS A 378 -10.68 9.57 8.50
N ALA A 379 -11.98 9.32 8.32
CA ALA A 379 -12.97 10.36 8.08
C ALA A 379 -13.28 11.20 9.34
N HIS A 380 -13.19 10.57 10.52
CA HIS A 380 -13.43 11.29 11.80
C HIS A 380 -12.22 12.06 12.31
N CYS A 381 -11.00 11.62 11.96
CA CYS A 381 -9.76 12.22 12.44
C CYS A 381 -9.07 13.11 11.39
N CYS A 382 -9.67 13.30 10.22
CA CYS A 382 -9.14 14.22 9.21
C CYS A 382 -9.31 15.67 9.72
N PRO A 383 -8.23 16.49 9.76
CA PRO A 383 -8.29 17.88 10.22
C PRO A 383 -9.11 18.77 9.29
#